data_281fc3b4e3260bbf84aa2491e86cbf27
#
_entry.id   281fc3b4e3260bbf84aa2491e86cbf27
#
_cell.length_a   1.000
_cell.length_b   1.000
_cell.length_c   1.000
_cell.angle_alpha   90.00
_cell.angle_beta   90.00
_cell.angle_gamma   90.00
#
_symmetry.space_group_name_H-M   'P 1'
#
loop_
_entity.id
_entity.type
_entity.pdbx_description
1 polymer ?
#
loop_
_entity_poly.entity_id
_entity_poly.type
_entity_poly.pdbx_seq_one_letter_code
_entity_poly.pdbx_strand_id
1 'polypeptide(L)'
;MPEILTDRVGQPRKRFEVISIIIPTLNEERSLPGLLDAIQQQGAEHEVNVVDGGSQDRTREVARAHRVRTLVSPRGRGAAVCIGAQEARGEILLFLHADSTLLPGALEQISDVLSSNPKIIGGNFRLVFDGDTSLSRRWLTRLCTLIRFIGLYYGDSGIFVRRSVYEAVGGFRPIPLFEDLDFVRRLERFGRTCCIRDPPLITSSRRFEGRRPYKIFFGWARLHLLLWLGVSPYRLAEVYRTQVPPLAVQGDGQRAWTPSELDQAEE
;
A
#
# COMPACT_ATOMS: atom_id res chain seq x y z
N MET A 1 -21.95 25.96 -18.83
CA MET A 1 -20.54 25.79 -19.25
C MET A 1 -19.69 25.95 -18.00
N PRO A 2 -18.81 25.03 -17.62
CA PRO A 2 -17.93 25.26 -16.48
C PRO A 2 -16.90 26.32 -16.83
N GLU A 3 -16.75 27.33 -15.96
CA GLU A 3 -15.74 28.37 -16.05
C GLU A 3 -14.34 27.76 -16.01
N ILE A 4 -13.56 27.98 -17.06
CA ILE A 4 -12.15 27.60 -17.11
C ILE A 4 -11.39 28.67 -16.30
N LEU A 5 -11.06 28.32 -15.04
CA LEU A 5 -10.16 29.17 -14.24
C LEU A 5 -8.76 29.10 -14.85
N THR A 6 -8.25 30.26 -15.33
CA THR A 6 -6.88 30.39 -15.83
C THR A 6 -5.95 30.93 -14.74
N ASP A 7 -4.66 30.57 -14.82
CA ASP A 7 -3.61 31.16 -13.97
C ASP A 7 -3.25 32.60 -14.44
N ARG A 8 -2.31 33.25 -13.73
CA ARG A 8 -1.86 34.63 -14.06
C ARG A 8 -1.18 34.76 -15.44
N VAL A 9 -0.95 33.64 -16.12
CA VAL A 9 -0.30 33.58 -17.46
C VAL A 9 -1.28 33.13 -18.54
N GLY A 10 -2.60 32.95 -18.19
CA GLY A 10 -3.63 32.58 -19.16
C GLY A 10 -3.67 31.08 -19.51
N GLN A 11 -2.91 30.24 -18.79
CA GLN A 11 -2.98 28.78 -18.95
C GLN A 11 -4.12 28.19 -18.11
N PRO A 12 -4.84 27.18 -18.61
CA PRO A 12 -5.85 26.51 -17.80
C PRO A 12 -5.16 26.01 -16.53
N ARG A 13 -5.65 26.43 -15.35
CA ARG A 13 -5.16 25.91 -14.07
C ARG A 13 -5.24 24.40 -14.15
N LYS A 14 -4.09 23.72 -14.00
CA LYS A 14 -4.06 22.28 -13.77
C LYS A 14 -5.01 22.02 -12.60
N ARG A 15 -6.12 21.35 -12.85
CA ARG A 15 -7.01 20.87 -11.79
C ARG A 15 -6.17 19.90 -10.99
N PHE A 16 -5.75 20.29 -9.80
CA PHE A 16 -5.03 19.39 -8.92
C PHE A 16 -6.01 18.27 -8.52
N GLU A 17 -5.74 17.08 -9.01
CA GLU A 17 -6.50 15.90 -8.63
C GLU A 17 -6.18 15.60 -7.17
N VAL A 18 -7.20 15.54 -6.31
CA VAL A 18 -7.04 15.20 -4.88
C VAL A 18 -6.55 13.78 -4.76
N ILE A 19 -5.52 13.56 -3.95
CA ILE A 19 -4.98 12.23 -3.67
C ILE A 19 -5.59 11.71 -2.37
N SER A 20 -6.32 10.60 -2.42
CA SER A 20 -6.75 9.88 -1.23
C SER A 20 -5.68 8.87 -0.82
N ILE A 21 -5.09 9.08 0.35
CA ILE A 21 -4.07 8.21 0.92
C ILE A 21 -4.76 7.21 1.86
N ILE A 22 -4.65 5.93 1.55
CA ILE A 22 -5.24 4.83 2.30
C ILE A 22 -4.15 4.09 3.07
N ILE A 23 -4.25 4.08 4.40
CA ILE A 23 -3.24 3.50 5.29
C ILE A 23 -3.89 2.41 6.14
N PRO A 24 -3.80 1.13 5.74
CA PRO A 24 -4.23 0.02 6.59
C PRO A 24 -3.32 -0.09 7.81
N THR A 25 -3.90 -0.19 9.01
CA THR A 25 -3.17 -0.25 10.27
C THR A 25 -3.61 -1.42 11.15
N LEU A 26 -2.64 -2.02 11.84
CA LEU A 26 -2.87 -2.96 12.92
C LEU A 26 -1.68 -2.93 13.88
N ASN A 27 -1.85 -2.31 15.06
CA ASN A 27 -0.82 -2.13 16.08
C ASN A 27 0.44 -1.39 15.54
N GLU A 28 0.23 -0.19 15.01
CA GLU A 28 1.25 0.65 14.37
C GLU A 28 1.50 1.97 15.13
N GLU A 29 1.26 2.01 16.45
CA GLU A 29 1.43 3.22 17.28
C GLU A 29 2.80 3.86 17.15
N ARG A 30 3.85 3.07 16.84
CA ARG A 30 5.24 3.52 16.73
C ARG A 30 5.60 4.06 15.35
N SER A 31 4.99 3.52 14.30
CA SER A 31 5.36 3.84 12.92
C SER A 31 4.47 4.91 12.30
N LEU A 32 3.18 4.85 12.63
CA LEU A 32 2.17 5.73 12.07
C LEU A 32 2.45 7.22 12.26
N PRO A 33 2.95 7.72 13.44
CA PRO A 33 3.21 9.14 13.61
C PRO A 33 4.16 9.71 12.55
N GLY A 34 5.30 9.06 12.33
CA GLY A 34 6.30 9.55 11.37
C GLY A 34 5.78 9.58 9.92
N LEU A 35 4.92 8.64 9.53
CA LEU A 35 4.29 8.67 8.22
C LEU A 35 3.28 9.84 8.12
N LEU A 36 2.44 10.04 9.14
CA LEU A 36 1.45 11.13 9.13
C LEU A 36 2.11 12.50 9.13
N ASP A 37 3.19 12.69 9.88
CA ASP A 37 3.99 13.92 9.87
C ASP A 37 4.58 14.18 8.47
N ALA A 38 5.12 13.14 7.82
CA ALA A 38 5.66 13.26 6.46
C ALA A 38 4.59 13.57 5.41
N ILE A 39 3.38 13.04 5.57
CA ILE A 39 2.24 13.34 4.70
C ILE A 39 1.80 14.79 4.87
N GLN A 40 1.72 15.32 6.10
CA GLN A 40 1.35 16.71 6.36
C GLN A 40 2.31 17.73 5.72
N GLN A 41 3.54 17.34 5.43
CA GLN A 41 4.54 18.19 4.79
C GLN A 41 4.48 18.18 3.25
N GLN A 42 3.60 17.37 2.64
CA GLN A 42 3.42 17.33 1.20
C GLN A 42 2.61 18.53 0.72
N GLY A 43 2.96 19.09 -0.43
CA GLY A 43 2.29 20.28 -0.98
C GLY A 43 1.08 19.96 -1.87
N ALA A 44 0.95 18.72 -2.36
CA ALA A 44 -0.20 18.33 -3.18
C ALA A 44 -1.48 18.21 -2.35
N GLU A 45 -2.63 18.51 -2.95
CA GLU A 45 -3.93 18.40 -2.29
C GLU A 45 -4.24 16.91 -2.00
N HIS A 46 -4.52 16.59 -0.74
CA HIS A 46 -4.73 15.20 -0.32
C HIS A 46 -5.70 15.07 0.86
N GLU A 47 -6.26 13.89 1.02
CA GLU A 47 -6.93 13.42 2.23
C GLU A 47 -6.30 12.13 2.72
N VAL A 48 -6.42 11.84 4.02
CA VAL A 48 -5.85 10.65 4.64
C VAL A 48 -6.93 9.81 5.31
N ASN A 49 -7.02 8.55 4.93
CA ASN A 49 -7.89 7.55 5.52
C ASN A 49 -7.01 6.48 6.22
N VAL A 50 -6.90 6.54 7.53
CA VAL A 50 -6.33 5.47 8.36
C VAL A 50 -7.40 4.42 8.59
N VAL A 51 -7.15 3.19 8.17
CA VAL A 51 -8.11 2.08 8.28
C VAL A 51 -7.61 1.06 9.29
N ASP A 52 -8.22 1.06 10.46
CA ASP A 52 -7.79 0.23 11.59
C ASP A 52 -8.46 -1.14 11.58
N GLY A 53 -7.65 -2.20 11.50
CA GLY A 53 -8.06 -3.59 11.52
C GLY A 53 -8.24 -4.19 12.91
N GLY A 54 -8.53 -3.36 13.94
CA GLY A 54 -8.73 -3.80 15.32
C GLY A 54 -7.47 -3.72 16.18
N SER A 55 -6.74 -2.60 16.11
CA SER A 55 -5.57 -2.33 16.96
C SER A 55 -5.92 -2.31 18.45
N GLN A 56 -5.02 -2.87 19.25
CA GLN A 56 -5.11 -2.92 20.72
C GLN A 56 -4.14 -1.97 21.41
N ASP A 57 -3.25 -1.32 20.63
CA ASP A 57 -2.34 -0.27 21.06
C ASP A 57 -2.96 1.13 20.81
N ARG A 58 -2.14 2.18 20.91
CA ARG A 58 -2.59 3.57 20.72
C ARG A 58 -2.68 4.02 19.26
N THR A 59 -2.68 3.09 18.27
CA THR A 59 -2.75 3.43 16.84
C THR A 59 -3.90 4.39 16.51
N ARG A 60 -5.12 4.12 17.02
CA ARG A 60 -6.30 4.97 16.77
C ARG A 60 -6.21 6.34 17.44
N GLU A 61 -5.56 6.41 18.59
CA GLU A 61 -5.31 7.67 19.30
C GLU A 61 -4.32 8.53 18.53
N VAL A 62 -3.27 7.92 17.98
CA VAL A 62 -2.30 8.59 17.10
C VAL A 62 -3.00 9.19 15.89
N ALA A 63 -3.83 8.42 15.18
CA ALA A 63 -4.56 8.91 14.02
C ALA A 63 -5.48 10.09 14.36
N ARG A 64 -6.21 10.01 15.49
CA ARG A 64 -7.05 11.12 15.97
C ARG A 64 -6.26 12.37 16.33
N ALA A 65 -5.09 12.21 16.97
CA ALA A 65 -4.23 13.33 17.31
C ALA A 65 -3.74 14.10 16.07
N HIS A 66 -3.50 13.40 14.96
CA HIS A 66 -3.16 14.00 13.67
C HIS A 66 -4.37 14.52 12.88
N ARG A 67 -5.59 14.42 13.45
CA ARG A 67 -6.84 14.88 12.84
C ARG A 67 -7.15 14.25 11.48
N VAL A 68 -6.67 13.04 11.24
CA VAL A 68 -6.96 12.28 10.02
C VAL A 68 -8.21 11.41 10.20
N ARG A 69 -8.90 11.13 9.11
CA ARG A 69 -10.08 10.27 9.12
C ARG A 69 -9.68 8.86 9.53
N THR A 70 -10.34 8.31 10.55
CA THR A 70 -10.10 6.94 11.03
C THR A 70 -11.33 6.08 10.75
N LEU A 71 -11.12 5.01 10.01
CA LEU A 71 -12.12 4.00 9.66
C LEU A 71 -11.80 2.70 10.39
N VAL A 72 -12.82 1.86 10.58
CA VAL A 72 -12.66 0.54 11.19
C VAL A 72 -12.94 -0.52 10.12
N SER A 73 -12.11 -1.56 10.09
CA SER A 73 -12.31 -2.70 9.20
C SER A 73 -12.27 -4.02 9.97
N PRO A 74 -12.81 -5.10 9.39
CA PRO A 74 -12.45 -6.45 9.80
C PRO A 74 -10.93 -6.63 9.75
N ARG A 75 -10.41 -7.57 10.54
CA ARG A 75 -8.99 -7.87 10.56
C ARG A 75 -8.52 -8.39 9.21
N GLY A 76 -7.50 -7.76 8.65
CA GLY A 76 -6.90 -8.15 7.37
C GLY A 76 -6.62 -6.95 6.47
N ARG A 77 -5.43 -6.95 5.85
CA ARG A 77 -4.99 -5.83 5.02
C ARG A 77 -5.89 -5.65 3.79
N GLY A 78 -6.30 -6.76 3.16
CA GLY A 78 -7.21 -6.72 2.01
C GLY A 78 -8.53 -6.03 2.32
N ALA A 79 -9.18 -6.37 3.46
CA ALA A 79 -10.42 -5.71 3.89
C ALA A 79 -10.21 -4.21 4.17
N ALA A 80 -9.11 -3.87 4.85
CA ALA A 80 -8.80 -2.48 5.19
C ALA A 80 -8.60 -1.61 3.93
N VAL A 81 -7.83 -2.08 2.94
CA VAL A 81 -7.62 -1.31 1.70
C VAL A 81 -8.90 -1.17 0.87
N CYS A 82 -9.77 -2.19 0.87
CA CYS A 82 -11.08 -2.11 0.21
C CYS A 82 -11.96 -1.01 0.84
N ILE A 83 -12.12 -1.03 2.17
CA ILE A 83 -12.91 -0.02 2.90
C ILE A 83 -12.33 1.38 2.71
N GLY A 84 -11.00 1.52 2.82
CA GLY A 84 -10.35 2.81 2.63
C GLY A 84 -10.56 3.38 1.23
N ALA A 85 -10.53 2.54 0.20
CA ALA A 85 -10.79 2.95 -1.18
C ALA A 85 -12.26 3.33 -1.43
N GLN A 86 -13.21 2.60 -0.83
CA GLN A 86 -14.64 2.92 -0.93
C GLN A 86 -14.97 4.28 -0.30
N GLU A 87 -14.34 4.60 0.82
CA GLU A 87 -14.55 5.82 1.57
C GLU A 87 -13.72 7.01 1.07
N ALA A 88 -12.78 6.77 0.18
CA ALA A 88 -11.94 7.78 -0.43
C ALA A 88 -12.73 8.71 -1.38
N ARG A 89 -12.33 9.98 -1.52
CA ARG A 89 -13.03 11.00 -2.32
C ARG A 89 -12.18 11.55 -3.47
N GLY A 90 -10.86 11.44 -3.40
CA GLY A 90 -9.92 11.95 -4.39
C GLY A 90 -9.97 11.18 -5.71
N GLU A 91 -9.52 11.77 -6.78
CA GLU A 91 -9.44 11.19 -8.13
C GLU A 91 -8.26 10.21 -8.26
N ILE A 92 -7.30 10.29 -7.35
CA ILE A 92 -6.15 9.39 -7.27
C ILE A 92 -6.20 8.66 -5.93
N LEU A 93 -6.01 7.35 -5.95
CA LEU A 93 -5.87 6.53 -4.75
C LEU A 93 -4.40 6.16 -4.56
N LEU A 94 -3.87 6.38 -3.36
CA LEU A 94 -2.53 5.97 -2.96
C LEU A 94 -2.63 5.04 -1.74
N PHE A 95 -2.11 3.83 -1.88
CA PHE A 95 -2.09 2.83 -0.81
C PHE A 95 -0.68 2.78 -0.20
N LEU A 96 -0.56 3.12 1.09
CA LEU A 96 0.70 3.14 1.82
C LEU A 96 0.64 2.22 3.05
N HIS A 97 1.74 1.56 3.35
CA HIS A 97 1.89 0.87 4.63
C HIS A 97 2.23 1.87 5.74
N ALA A 98 1.76 1.61 6.96
CA ALA A 98 1.98 2.49 8.11
C ALA A 98 3.46 2.63 8.51
N ASP A 99 4.31 1.71 8.10
CA ASP A 99 5.76 1.72 8.33
C ASP A 99 6.57 2.24 7.13
N SER A 100 5.91 2.93 6.22
CA SER A 100 6.56 3.64 5.11
C SER A 100 7.02 5.04 5.53
N THR A 101 8.10 5.52 4.92
CA THR A 101 8.51 6.93 5.00
C THR A 101 8.35 7.57 3.63
N LEU A 102 7.48 8.58 3.56
CA LEU A 102 7.21 9.35 2.36
C LEU A 102 8.13 10.58 2.34
N LEU A 103 8.97 10.70 1.32
CA LEU A 103 9.87 11.83 1.18
C LEU A 103 9.15 13.06 0.59
N PRO A 104 9.66 14.29 0.84
CA PRO A 104 9.10 15.51 0.28
C PRO A 104 8.98 15.46 -1.26
N GLY A 105 7.87 15.98 -1.80
CA GLY A 105 7.60 16.00 -3.23
C GLY A 105 7.04 14.71 -3.80
N ALA A 106 6.80 13.68 -2.97
CA ALA A 106 6.32 12.39 -3.45
C ALA A 106 4.88 12.47 -4.01
N LEU A 107 3.99 13.19 -3.37
CA LEU A 107 2.61 13.35 -3.85
C LEU A 107 2.55 14.21 -5.11
N GLU A 108 3.38 15.25 -5.18
CA GLU A 108 3.54 16.10 -6.37
C GLU A 108 3.98 15.29 -7.58
N GLN A 109 4.93 14.36 -7.40
CA GLN A 109 5.38 13.46 -8.47
C GLN A 109 4.27 12.54 -8.97
N ILE A 110 3.38 12.06 -8.10
CA ILE A 110 2.20 11.29 -8.55
C ILE A 110 1.32 12.17 -9.44
N SER A 111 0.99 13.38 -8.99
CA SER A 111 0.16 14.33 -9.74
C SER A 111 0.78 14.69 -11.08
N ASP A 112 2.09 14.99 -11.09
CA ASP A 112 2.81 15.37 -12.30
C ASP A 112 2.88 14.25 -13.33
N VAL A 113 3.19 13.03 -12.91
CA VAL A 113 3.26 11.87 -13.81
C VAL A 113 1.89 11.56 -14.41
N LEU A 114 0.84 11.56 -13.59
CA LEU A 114 -0.50 11.26 -14.07
C LEU A 114 -1.07 12.40 -14.96
N SER A 115 -0.85 13.68 -14.61
CA SER A 115 -1.33 14.80 -15.41
C SER A 115 -0.57 14.98 -16.72
N SER A 116 0.75 14.73 -16.74
CA SER A 116 1.58 14.87 -17.95
C SER A 116 1.39 13.75 -18.97
N ASN A 117 0.96 12.55 -18.52
CA ASN A 117 0.77 11.43 -19.42
C ASN A 117 -0.54 10.67 -19.13
N PRO A 118 -1.64 11.00 -19.84
CA PRO A 118 -2.94 10.34 -19.67
C PRO A 118 -2.93 8.83 -19.96
N LYS A 119 -1.91 8.31 -20.64
CA LYS A 119 -1.77 6.86 -20.90
C LYS A 119 -1.28 6.11 -19.67
N ILE A 120 -0.71 6.79 -18.68
CA ILE A 120 -0.31 6.20 -17.40
C ILE A 120 -1.54 6.16 -16.50
N ILE A 121 -1.91 4.95 -16.09
CA ILE A 121 -3.11 4.70 -15.30
C ILE A 121 -2.83 4.61 -13.80
N GLY A 122 -1.58 4.41 -13.41
CA GLY A 122 -1.11 4.25 -12.04
C GLY A 122 0.33 3.78 -11.99
N GLY A 123 0.76 3.30 -10.84
CA GLY A 123 2.13 2.81 -10.66
C GLY A 123 2.51 2.59 -9.20
N ASN A 124 3.81 2.70 -8.95
CA ASN A 124 4.39 2.58 -7.62
C ASN A 124 5.66 3.43 -7.51
N PHE A 125 6.20 3.55 -6.31
CA PHE A 125 7.51 4.14 -6.09
C PHE A 125 8.63 3.10 -6.17
N ARG A 126 9.85 3.56 -6.44
CA ARG A 126 11.05 2.76 -6.21
C ARG A 126 11.17 2.48 -4.72
N LEU A 127 11.18 1.22 -4.37
CA LEU A 127 11.29 0.77 -2.99
C LEU A 127 12.73 0.82 -2.51
N VAL A 128 12.96 1.39 -1.32
CA VAL A 128 14.23 1.38 -0.60
C VAL A 128 13.96 0.91 0.83
N PHE A 129 14.79 0.01 1.34
CA PHE A 129 14.67 -0.44 2.73
C PHE A 129 15.48 0.48 3.65
N ASP A 130 14.87 0.87 4.79
CA ASP A 130 15.53 1.68 5.82
C ASP A 130 16.71 0.94 6.48
N GLY A 131 17.55 1.72 7.22
CA GLY A 131 18.65 1.19 8.01
C GLY A 131 19.89 0.85 7.19
N ASP A 132 20.80 0.14 7.80
CA ASP A 132 22.19 -0.04 7.43
C ASP A 132 22.43 -0.43 5.96
N THR A 133 23.52 0.10 5.40
CA THR A 133 24.01 -0.15 4.02
C THR A 133 24.53 -1.57 3.77
N SER A 134 24.01 -2.56 4.51
CA SER A 134 24.46 -3.95 4.34
C SER A 134 24.27 -4.44 2.90
N LEU A 135 25.20 -5.20 2.39
CA LEU A 135 25.16 -5.77 1.03
C LEU A 135 23.86 -6.52 0.74
N SER A 136 23.28 -7.18 1.76
CA SER A 136 22.03 -7.92 1.64
C SER A 136 20.82 -7.02 1.35
N ARG A 137 20.73 -5.83 1.97
CA ARG A 137 19.64 -4.87 1.71
C ARG A 137 19.79 -4.20 0.34
N ARG A 138 21.02 -3.85 -0.04
CA ARG A 138 21.29 -3.34 -1.40
C ARG A 138 20.92 -4.36 -2.47
N TRP A 139 21.19 -5.65 -2.23
CA TRP A 139 20.79 -6.73 -3.11
C TRP A 139 19.26 -6.86 -3.19
N LEU A 140 18.57 -6.80 -2.04
CA LEU A 140 17.10 -6.87 -1.99
C LEU A 140 16.44 -5.69 -2.74
N THR A 141 16.92 -4.47 -2.53
CA THR A 141 16.45 -3.29 -3.29
C THR A 141 16.66 -3.46 -4.79
N ARG A 142 17.80 -4.00 -5.22
CA ARG A 142 18.06 -4.28 -6.64
C ARG A 142 17.14 -5.36 -7.18
N LEU A 143 16.88 -6.41 -6.40
CA LEU A 143 15.95 -7.46 -6.78
C LEU A 143 14.53 -6.91 -6.94
N CYS A 144 14.03 -6.12 -6.00
CA CYS A 144 12.73 -5.46 -6.11
C CYS A 144 12.65 -4.57 -7.37
N THR A 145 13.72 -3.84 -7.68
CA THR A 145 13.81 -3.05 -8.90
C THR A 145 13.75 -3.93 -10.16
N LEU A 146 14.43 -5.09 -10.14
CA LEU A 146 14.45 -6.01 -11.28
C LEU A 146 13.09 -6.65 -11.53
N ILE A 147 12.43 -7.16 -10.48
CA ILE A 147 11.11 -7.78 -10.63
C ILE A 147 10.03 -6.77 -11.06
N ARG A 148 10.23 -5.48 -10.78
CA ARG A 148 9.36 -4.41 -11.29
C ARG A 148 9.35 -4.32 -12.82
N PHE A 149 10.48 -4.62 -13.50
CA PHE A 149 10.53 -4.63 -14.97
C PHE A 149 9.62 -5.67 -15.62
N ILE A 150 9.29 -6.73 -14.89
CA ILE A 150 8.32 -7.75 -15.34
C ILE A 150 6.90 -7.48 -14.81
N GLY A 151 6.62 -6.24 -14.36
CA GLY A 151 5.30 -5.83 -13.88
C GLY A 151 4.92 -6.39 -12.51
N LEU A 152 5.90 -6.81 -11.70
CA LEU A 152 5.66 -7.31 -10.35
C LEU A 152 6.15 -6.31 -9.31
N TYR A 153 5.23 -5.82 -8.49
CA TYR A 153 5.50 -4.99 -7.33
C TYR A 153 4.40 -5.21 -6.28
N TYR A 154 4.65 -4.75 -5.07
CA TYR A 154 3.81 -5.07 -3.91
C TYR A 154 3.40 -3.79 -3.19
N GLY A 155 2.47 -3.91 -2.25
CA GLY A 155 1.91 -2.80 -1.49
C GLY A 155 2.93 -1.98 -0.70
N ASP A 156 4.06 -2.58 -0.31
CA ASP A 156 5.17 -1.91 0.38
C ASP A 156 5.90 -0.86 -0.49
N SER A 157 5.69 -0.87 -1.80
CA SER A 157 6.22 0.12 -2.73
C SER A 157 5.30 1.33 -2.98
N GLY A 158 4.17 1.45 -2.26
CA GLY A 158 3.22 2.54 -2.42
C GLY A 158 2.52 2.51 -3.77
N ILE A 159 1.41 1.79 -3.86
CA ILE A 159 0.65 1.65 -5.11
C ILE A 159 -0.24 2.88 -5.28
N PHE A 160 -0.14 3.57 -6.41
CA PHE A 160 -1.07 4.63 -6.77
C PHE A 160 -1.79 4.33 -8.07
N VAL A 161 -3.03 4.78 -8.19
CA VAL A 161 -3.89 4.50 -9.34
C VAL A 161 -4.99 5.57 -9.48
N ARG A 162 -5.40 5.88 -10.71
CA ARG A 162 -6.61 6.69 -10.92
C ARG A 162 -7.83 5.95 -10.38
N ARG A 163 -8.70 6.66 -9.67
CA ARG A 163 -9.94 6.07 -9.12
C ARG A 163 -10.76 5.37 -10.19
N SER A 164 -10.99 6.01 -11.34
CA SER A 164 -11.76 5.43 -12.43
C SER A 164 -11.18 4.10 -12.94
N VAL A 165 -9.86 3.98 -12.93
CA VAL A 165 -9.16 2.73 -13.29
C VAL A 165 -9.29 1.71 -12.17
N TYR A 166 -9.14 2.13 -10.92
CA TYR A 166 -9.32 1.25 -9.75
C TYR A 166 -10.70 0.57 -9.78
N GLU A 167 -11.74 1.35 -10.04
CA GLU A 167 -13.12 0.87 -10.16
C GLU A 167 -13.29 -0.06 -11.38
N ALA A 168 -12.76 0.32 -12.54
CA ALA A 168 -12.85 -0.47 -13.77
C ALA A 168 -12.13 -1.82 -13.69
N VAL A 169 -11.02 -1.89 -12.93
CA VAL A 169 -10.27 -3.14 -12.67
C VAL A 169 -10.95 -4.00 -11.61
N GLY A 170 -11.95 -3.46 -10.89
CA GLY A 170 -12.65 -4.13 -9.79
C GLY A 170 -11.95 -4.06 -8.45
N GLY A 171 -11.07 -3.07 -8.26
CA GLY A 171 -10.43 -2.76 -6.99
C GLY A 171 -9.58 -3.87 -6.37
N PHE A 172 -9.20 -3.70 -5.12
CA PHE A 172 -8.63 -4.78 -4.31
C PHE A 172 -9.70 -5.82 -3.97
N ARG A 173 -9.26 -7.06 -3.79
CA ARG A 173 -10.10 -8.14 -3.25
C ARG A 173 -9.77 -8.35 -1.78
N PRO A 174 -10.75 -8.67 -0.92
CA PRO A 174 -10.53 -8.87 0.52
C PRO A 174 -9.93 -10.25 0.82
N ILE A 175 -8.86 -10.62 0.10
CA ILE A 175 -8.13 -11.87 0.32
C ILE A 175 -7.02 -11.69 1.37
N PRO A 176 -6.71 -12.75 2.16
CA PRO A 176 -5.85 -12.62 3.34
C PRO A 176 -4.35 -12.53 3.02
N LEU A 177 -3.93 -12.90 1.80
CA LEU A 177 -2.54 -12.84 1.35
C LEU A 177 -2.50 -12.61 -0.16
N PHE A 178 -1.51 -11.84 -0.64
CA PHE A 178 -1.32 -11.49 -2.05
C PHE A 178 -2.45 -10.63 -2.67
N GLU A 179 -3.22 -9.90 -1.86
CA GLU A 179 -4.22 -8.96 -2.34
C GLU A 179 -3.61 -7.87 -3.22
N ASP A 180 -2.40 -7.42 -2.89
CA ASP A 180 -1.64 -6.45 -3.67
C ASP A 180 -1.14 -7.04 -4.99
N LEU A 181 -0.61 -8.26 -4.97
CA LEU A 181 -0.16 -8.95 -6.18
C LEU A 181 -1.32 -9.25 -7.14
N ASP A 182 -2.49 -9.67 -6.62
CA ASP A 182 -3.70 -9.87 -7.44
C ASP A 182 -4.13 -8.56 -8.11
N PHE A 183 -4.19 -7.46 -7.34
CA PHE A 183 -4.56 -6.15 -7.87
C PHE A 183 -3.55 -5.67 -8.91
N VAL A 184 -2.24 -5.71 -8.60
CA VAL A 184 -1.18 -5.29 -9.52
C VAL A 184 -1.22 -6.06 -10.83
N ARG A 185 -1.39 -7.38 -10.81
CA ARG A 185 -1.50 -8.19 -12.03
C ARG A 185 -2.70 -7.81 -12.90
N ARG A 186 -3.83 -7.43 -12.29
CA ARG A 186 -5.00 -6.93 -13.05
C ARG A 186 -4.74 -5.54 -13.60
N LEU A 187 -4.11 -4.67 -12.82
CA LEU A 187 -3.75 -3.30 -13.22
C LEU A 187 -2.77 -3.29 -14.40
N GLU A 188 -1.69 -4.10 -14.34
CA GLU A 188 -0.68 -4.20 -15.40
C GLU A 188 -1.24 -4.76 -16.73
N ARG A 189 -2.29 -5.59 -16.67
CA ARG A 189 -3.01 -6.06 -17.85
C ARG A 189 -3.97 -5.04 -18.42
N PHE A 190 -4.45 -4.14 -17.58
CA PHE A 190 -5.43 -3.12 -17.97
C PHE A 190 -4.81 -1.94 -18.70
N GLY A 191 -3.57 -1.54 -18.33
CA GLY A 191 -2.91 -0.41 -18.97
C GLY A 191 -1.49 -0.17 -18.49
N ARG A 192 -0.90 0.92 -18.98
CA ARG A 192 0.49 1.27 -18.67
C ARG A 192 0.62 1.85 -17.26
N THR A 193 1.52 1.28 -16.50
CA THR A 193 1.93 1.81 -15.18
C THR A 193 3.35 2.39 -15.25
N CYS A 194 3.71 3.16 -14.24
CA CYS A 194 5.06 3.71 -14.10
C CYS A 194 5.66 3.42 -12.72
N CYS A 195 6.97 3.62 -12.61
CA CYS A 195 7.67 3.60 -11.33
C CYS A 195 8.30 4.97 -11.09
N ILE A 196 7.84 5.68 -10.06
CA ILE A 196 8.47 6.91 -9.58
C ILE A 196 9.78 6.53 -8.92
N ARG A 197 10.89 7.01 -9.48
CA ARG A 197 12.24 6.64 -9.01
C ARG A 197 12.78 7.62 -7.99
N ASP A 198 12.36 8.88 -8.08
CA ASP A 198 12.78 9.98 -7.23
C ASP A 198 11.60 10.92 -6.99
N PRO A 199 11.23 11.14 -5.72
CA PRO A 199 11.75 10.46 -4.52
C PRO A 199 11.34 8.99 -4.45
N PRO A 200 12.17 8.13 -3.82
CA PRO A 200 11.80 6.75 -3.52
C PRO A 200 10.88 6.68 -2.31
N LEU A 201 10.17 5.57 -2.16
CA LEU A 201 9.50 5.23 -0.91
C LEU A 201 10.43 4.39 -0.05
N ILE A 202 10.62 4.79 1.20
CA ILE A 202 11.41 4.03 2.17
C ILE A 202 10.45 3.18 2.99
N THR A 203 10.73 1.89 3.12
CA THR A 203 9.95 0.97 3.95
C THR A 203 10.80 0.36 5.06
N SER A 204 10.15 0.00 6.15
CA SER A 204 10.85 -0.55 7.30
C SER A 204 11.41 -1.94 7.03
N SER A 205 12.67 -2.13 7.39
CA SER A 205 13.36 -3.41 7.33
C SER A 205 13.13 -4.29 8.56
N ARG A 206 12.29 -3.88 9.52
CA ARG A 206 12.01 -4.60 10.78
C ARG A 206 11.73 -6.09 10.59
N ARG A 207 11.02 -6.46 9.52
CA ARG A 207 10.71 -7.86 9.19
C ARG A 207 11.95 -8.71 8.92
N PHE A 208 13.06 -8.09 8.60
CA PHE A 208 14.33 -8.76 8.25
C PHE A 208 15.30 -8.81 9.43
N GLU A 209 15.03 -8.07 10.52
CA GLU A 209 15.89 -8.04 11.70
C GLU A 209 16.01 -9.41 12.35
N GLY A 210 17.24 -9.82 12.65
CA GLY A 210 17.56 -11.11 13.26
C GLY A 210 17.33 -12.33 12.34
N ARG A 211 16.88 -12.15 11.10
CA ARG A 211 16.64 -13.25 10.16
C ARG A 211 17.67 -13.27 9.03
N ARG A 212 18.03 -14.45 8.61
CA ARG A 212 18.94 -14.64 7.47
C ARG A 212 18.17 -14.31 6.17
N PRO A 213 18.61 -13.32 5.35
CA PRO A 213 17.88 -12.84 4.17
C PRO A 213 17.47 -13.94 3.19
N TYR A 214 18.32 -14.95 3.01
CA TYR A 214 18.04 -16.06 2.11
C TYR A 214 16.84 -16.91 2.57
N LYS A 215 16.62 -17.07 3.89
CA LYS A 215 15.44 -17.84 4.40
C LYS A 215 14.14 -17.10 4.08
N ILE A 216 14.16 -15.78 4.15
CA ILE A 216 13.01 -14.94 3.80
C ILE A 216 12.74 -15.06 2.30
N PHE A 217 13.77 -14.92 1.48
CA PHE A 217 13.67 -15.06 0.03
C PHE A 217 13.10 -16.43 -0.38
N PHE A 218 13.66 -17.53 0.13
CA PHE A 218 13.15 -18.87 -0.18
C PHE A 218 11.72 -19.09 0.34
N GLY A 219 11.36 -18.50 1.51
CA GLY A 219 9.99 -18.51 2.00
C GLY A 219 9.02 -17.85 1.02
N TRP A 220 9.35 -16.65 0.54
CA TRP A 220 8.57 -15.94 -0.46
C TRP A 220 8.53 -16.67 -1.80
N ALA A 221 9.65 -17.16 -2.30
CA ALA A 221 9.72 -17.92 -3.55
C ALA A 221 8.81 -19.16 -3.50
N ARG A 222 8.82 -19.88 -2.36
CA ARG A 222 7.93 -21.02 -2.14
C ARG A 222 6.45 -20.61 -2.16
N LEU A 223 6.07 -19.52 -1.49
CA LEU A 223 4.69 -19.05 -1.49
C LEU A 223 4.23 -18.65 -2.90
N HIS A 224 5.08 -18.00 -3.68
CA HIS A 224 4.80 -17.67 -5.08
C HIS A 224 4.66 -18.91 -5.96
N LEU A 225 5.52 -19.90 -5.78
CA LEU A 225 5.43 -21.16 -6.49
C LEU A 225 4.11 -21.88 -6.17
N LEU A 226 3.73 -21.95 -4.89
CA LEU A 226 2.47 -22.56 -4.48
C LEU A 226 1.26 -21.79 -5.03
N LEU A 227 1.30 -20.46 -5.02
CA LEU A 227 0.26 -19.63 -5.65
C LEU A 227 0.18 -19.91 -7.17
N TRP A 228 1.31 -20.03 -7.84
CA TRP A 228 1.37 -20.35 -9.26
C TRP A 228 0.83 -21.76 -9.58
N LEU A 229 1.03 -22.71 -8.66
CA LEU A 229 0.46 -24.07 -8.74
C LEU A 229 -1.03 -24.10 -8.37
N GLY A 230 -1.69 -22.95 -8.13
CA GLY A 230 -3.12 -22.85 -7.89
C GLY A 230 -3.55 -23.06 -6.42
N VAL A 231 -2.60 -23.06 -5.48
CA VAL A 231 -2.97 -23.11 -4.05
C VAL A 231 -3.65 -21.80 -3.67
N SER A 232 -4.83 -21.88 -3.03
CA SER A 232 -5.61 -20.70 -2.70
C SER A 232 -4.88 -19.76 -1.73
N PRO A 233 -5.06 -18.42 -1.86
CA PRO A 233 -4.50 -17.43 -0.94
C PRO A 233 -4.86 -17.67 0.53
N TYR A 234 -6.02 -18.25 0.82
CA TYR A 234 -6.46 -18.60 2.17
C TYR A 234 -5.58 -19.66 2.80
N ARG A 235 -5.29 -20.76 2.09
CA ARG A 235 -4.36 -21.80 2.56
C ARG A 235 -2.92 -21.27 2.67
N LEU A 236 -2.51 -20.40 1.73
CA LEU A 236 -1.19 -19.79 1.80
C LEU A 236 -1.04 -18.85 2.99
N ALA A 237 -2.09 -18.17 3.41
CA ALA A 237 -2.10 -17.34 4.61
C ALA A 237 -1.87 -18.16 5.88
N GLU A 238 -2.41 -19.37 5.97
CA GLU A 238 -2.14 -20.28 7.09
C GLU A 238 -0.67 -20.71 7.11
N VAL A 239 -0.14 -21.13 5.95
CA VAL A 239 1.29 -21.48 5.80
C VAL A 239 2.18 -20.30 6.17
N TYR A 240 1.82 -19.09 5.76
CA TYR A 240 2.57 -17.88 6.06
C TYR A 240 2.58 -17.58 7.57
N ARG A 241 1.45 -17.70 8.27
CA ARG A 241 1.36 -17.51 9.72
C ARG A 241 2.25 -18.47 10.50
N THR A 242 2.40 -19.70 10.04
CA THR A 242 3.26 -20.69 10.71
C THR A 242 4.76 -20.44 10.47
N GLN A 243 5.13 -19.81 9.36
CA GLN A 243 6.52 -19.55 8.98
C GLN A 243 7.05 -18.18 9.43
N VAL A 244 6.16 -17.22 9.56
CA VAL A 244 6.46 -15.88 10.07
C VAL A 244 5.72 -15.75 11.39
N PRO A 245 6.34 -16.12 12.52
CA PRO A 245 5.75 -15.84 13.82
C PRO A 245 5.43 -14.35 13.85
N PRO A 246 4.28 -13.95 14.41
CA PRO A 246 3.96 -12.55 14.59
C PRO A 246 5.17 -11.89 15.24
N LEU A 247 5.58 -10.74 14.73
CA LEU A 247 6.49 -9.86 15.46
C LEU A 247 5.92 -9.82 16.87
N ALA A 248 6.73 -10.18 17.87
CA ALA A 248 6.29 -10.37 19.24
C ALA A 248 5.53 -9.14 19.72
N VAL A 249 4.25 -9.10 19.45
CA VAL A 249 3.28 -8.29 20.18
C VAL A 249 2.88 -9.20 21.34
N GLN A 250 3.47 -8.95 22.48
CA GLN A 250 2.94 -9.44 23.74
C GLN A 250 1.49 -8.92 23.83
N GLY A 251 0.54 -9.82 23.69
CA GLY A 251 -0.89 -9.48 23.80
C GLY A 251 -1.74 -10.59 23.20
N ASP A 252 -2.27 -11.44 24.06
CA ASP A 252 -3.20 -12.54 23.78
C ASP A 252 -4.40 -12.15 22.90
N GLY A 253 -4.88 -13.08 22.09
CA GLY A 253 -6.22 -13.07 21.52
C GLY A 253 -6.31 -13.04 20.01
N GLN A 254 -5.71 -14.00 19.32
CA GLN A 254 -6.02 -14.27 17.91
C GLN A 254 -7.30 -15.12 17.82
N ARG A 255 -8.46 -14.49 17.63
CA ARG A 255 -9.62 -15.20 17.11
C ARG A 255 -9.43 -15.41 15.60
N ALA A 256 -9.29 -16.67 15.18
CA ALA A 256 -9.31 -17.03 13.77
C ALA A 256 -10.72 -16.79 13.19
N TRP A 257 -10.81 -16.36 11.95
CA TRP A 257 -12.07 -16.36 11.20
C TRP A 257 -12.59 -17.79 11.13
N THR A 258 -13.88 -17.97 11.44
CA THR A 258 -14.55 -19.24 11.25
C THR A 258 -14.99 -19.38 9.78
N PRO A 259 -15.08 -20.61 9.24
CA PRO A 259 -15.54 -20.83 7.87
C PRO A 259 -16.89 -20.17 7.55
N SER A 260 -17.79 -20.06 8.53
CA SER A 260 -19.11 -19.44 8.39
C SER A 260 -19.07 -17.92 8.22
N GLU A 261 -18.02 -17.25 8.70
CA GLU A 261 -17.84 -15.79 8.48
C GLU A 261 -17.25 -15.48 7.09
N LEU A 262 -16.65 -16.49 6.45
CA LEU A 262 -16.12 -16.39 5.09
C LEU A 262 -17.20 -16.56 4.02
N ASP A 263 -18.19 -17.43 4.27
CA ASP A 263 -19.32 -17.67 3.35
C ASP A 263 -20.27 -16.47 3.26
N GLN A 264 -20.37 -15.65 4.31
CA GLN A 264 -21.19 -14.43 4.31
C GLN A 264 -20.56 -13.25 3.57
N ALA A 265 -19.30 -13.33 3.17
CA ALA A 265 -18.60 -12.29 2.40
C ALA A 265 -18.60 -12.58 0.88
N GLU A 266 -19.15 -13.71 0.46
CA GLU A 266 -19.31 -14.11 -0.96
C GLU A 266 -20.76 -13.94 -1.48
N GLU A 267 -21.73 -13.58 -0.63
CA GLU A 267 -23.07 -13.15 -1.03
C GLU A 267 -23.17 -11.61 -1.14
#